data_a4a86ae781ea958f3a79c76ac1ba9c9f
#
_entry.id   a4a86ae781ea958f3a79c76ac1ba9c9f
#
_cell.length_a   1.000
_cell.length_b   1.000
_cell.length_c   1.000
_cell.angle_alpha   90.00
_cell.angle_beta   90.00
_cell.angle_gamma   90.00
#
_symmetry.space_group_name_H-M   'P 1'
#
loop_
_entity.id
_entity.type
_entity.pdbx_description
1 polymer ?
#
loop_
_entity_poly.entity_id
_entity_poly.type
_entity_poly.pdbx_seq_one_letter_code
_entity_poly.pdbx_strand_id
1 'polypeptide(L)'
;MALPTVSGLRPYQAKIFSCKYLENHSWQEIREFAFKENLFETLRQATSDRYYHNMVKILSKLELSQLQVVADDNEKDRLAMLWLGFCKSFPFAYGFSEIVANKFRDKDFELRTGDLWKYIADKSVEYENLCDISNSLRSKVKSVI
;
A
#
# COMPACT_ATOMS: atom_id res chain seq x y z
N MET A 1 -5.48 13.06 -10.89
CA MET A 1 -4.80 11.92 -10.23
C MET A 1 -5.79 10.79 -10.05
N ALA A 2 -5.44 9.61 -10.52
CA ALA A 2 -6.26 8.43 -10.23
C ALA A 2 -6.10 8.07 -8.75
N LEU A 3 -7.19 7.96 -8.02
CA LEU A 3 -7.17 7.47 -6.65
C LEU A 3 -6.78 5.99 -6.63
N PRO A 4 -5.97 5.57 -5.66
CA PRO A 4 -5.59 4.17 -5.59
C PRO A 4 -6.81 3.30 -5.35
N THR A 5 -6.92 2.20 -6.07
CA THR A 5 -7.82 1.12 -5.69
C THR A 5 -7.18 0.41 -4.49
N VAL A 6 -7.53 0.85 -3.31
CA VAL A 6 -6.86 0.40 -2.09
C VAL A 6 -7.45 -0.95 -1.67
N SER A 7 -6.62 -1.97 -1.73
CA SER A 7 -6.96 -3.33 -1.27
C SER A 7 -6.28 -3.70 0.06
N GLY A 8 -5.69 -2.72 0.75
CA GLY A 8 -4.86 -2.95 1.92
C GLY A 8 -3.41 -3.31 1.57
N LEU A 9 -2.52 -3.30 2.54
CA LEU A 9 -1.11 -3.60 2.34
C LEU A 9 -0.82 -5.10 2.23
N ARG A 10 -1.69 -5.95 2.76
CA ARG A 10 -1.60 -7.42 2.70
C ARG A 10 -0.20 -7.96 3.03
N PRO A 11 0.30 -7.78 4.26
CA PRO A 11 1.69 -8.10 4.59
C PRO A 11 2.06 -9.57 4.43
N TYR A 12 1.14 -10.49 4.65
CA TYR A 12 1.38 -11.92 4.46
C TYR A 12 1.66 -12.25 3.00
N GLN A 13 0.80 -11.78 2.09
CA GLN A 13 0.98 -11.99 0.66
C GLN A 13 2.22 -11.26 0.13
N ALA A 14 2.49 -10.06 0.65
CA ALA A 14 3.68 -9.29 0.28
C ALA A 14 4.97 -10.03 0.64
N LYS A 15 5.04 -10.69 1.77
CA LYS A 15 6.17 -11.54 2.16
C LYS A 15 6.40 -12.65 1.15
N ILE A 16 5.36 -13.37 0.76
CA ILE A 16 5.43 -14.47 -0.21
C ILE A 16 5.89 -13.94 -1.57
N PHE A 17 5.31 -12.84 -2.04
CA PHE A 17 5.70 -12.20 -3.30
C PHE A 17 7.16 -11.79 -3.31
N SER A 18 7.64 -11.19 -2.22
CA SER A 18 9.04 -10.74 -2.12
C SER A 18 10.00 -11.93 -2.09
N CYS A 19 9.69 -12.98 -1.34
CA CYS A 19 10.50 -14.21 -1.35
C CYS A 19 10.61 -14.80 -2.75
N LYS A 20 9.49 -14.94 -3.46
CA LYS A 20 9.46 -15.48 -4.83
C LYS A 20 10.22 -14.60 -5.81
N TYR A 21 10.06 -13.29 -5.73
CA TYR A 21 10.78 -12.37 -6.61
C TYR A 21 12.29 -12.42 -6.38
N LEU A 22 12.74 -12.53 -5.15
CA LEU A 22 14.16 -12.65 -4.83
C LEU A 22 14.77 -13.96 -5.36
N GLU A 23 13.96 -15.01 -5.50
CA GLU A 23 14.41 -16.30 -6.08
C GLU A 23 14.56 -16.26 -7.61
N ASN A 24 13.55 -15.73 -8.31
CA ASN A 24 13.45 -15.87 -9.79
C ASN A 24 13.38 -14.55 -10.56
N HIS A 25 13.24 -13.40 -9.87
CA HIS A 25 13.12 -12.07 -10.48
C HIS A 25 12.00 -11.92 -11.53
N SER A 26 10.90 -12.69 -11.41
CA SER A 26 9.80 -12.70 -12.36
C SER A 26 8.46 -12.46 -11.70
N TRP A 27 7.88 -11.28 -11.93
CA TRP A 27 6.52 -10.98 -11.48
C TRP A 27 5.47 -11.82 -12.19
N GLN A 28 5.69 -12.20 -13.45
CA GLN A 28 4.74 -13.00 -14.22
C GLN A 28 4.53 -14.40 -13.61
N GLU A 29 5.61 -15.07 -13.21
CA GLU A 29 5.52 -16.39 -12.56
C GLU A 29 4.79 -16.29 -11.21
N ILE A 30 4.97 -15.19 -10.49
CA ILE A 30 4.28 -14.92 -9.23
C ILE A 30 2.78 -14.75 -9.45
N ARG A 31 2.36 -14.13 -10.55
CA ARG A 31 0.95 -14.00 -10.91
C ARG A 31 0.27 -15.36 -11.05
N GLU A 32 0.88 -16.25 -11.80
CA GLU A 32 0.35 -17.61 -12.01
C GLU A 32 0.31 -18.40 -10.70
N PHE A 33 1.38 -18.32 -9.92
CA PHE A 33 1.47 -18.94 -8.59
C PHE A 33 0.36 -18.43 -7.66
N ALA A 34 0.17 -17.11 -7.57
CA ALA A 34 -0.81 -16.51 -6.69
C ALA A 34 -2.24 -16.96 -7.00
N PHE A 35 -2.57 -17.12 -8.28
CA PHE A 35 -3.89 -17.62 -8.67
C PHE A 35 -4.02 -19.13 -8.40
N LYS A 36 -3.03 -19.92 -8.79
CA LYS A 36 -3.02 -21.38 -8.60
C LYS A 36 -3.16 -21.77 -7.13
N GLU A 37 -2.44 -21.12 -6.25
CA GLU A 37 -2.45 -21.37 -4.79
C GLU A 37 -3.56 -20.60 -4.05
N ASN A 38 -4.42 -19.90 -4.78
CA ASN A 38 -5.47 -19.04 -4.22
C ASN A 38 -4.98 -18.12 -3.09
N LEU A 39 -3.85 -17.48 -3.31
CA LEU A 39 -3.13 -16.69 -2.31
C LEU A 39 -3.96 -15.51 -1.78
N PHE A 40 -4.85 -14.96 -2.61
CA PHE A 40 -5.75 -13.87 -2.23
C PHE A 40 -7.14 -14.33 -1.79
N GLU A 41 -7.32 -15.64 -1.61
CA GLU A 41 -8.59 -16.22 -1.12
C GLU A 41 -9.80 -15.79 -1.95
N THR A 42 -9.67 -15.81 -3.27
CA THR A 42 -10.73 -15.44 -4.21
C THR A 42 -10.92 -16.49 -5.30
N LEU A 43 -12.17 -16.75 -5.67
CA LEU A 43 -12.51 -17.67 -6.75
C LEU A 43 -12.46 -17.01 -8.14
N ARG A 44 -12.38 -15.68 -8.19
CA ARG A 44 -12.39 -14.92 -9.46
C ARG A 44 -10.98 -14.54 -9.86
N GLN A 45 -10.54 -14.98 -11.01
CA GLN A 45 -9.23 -14.63 -11.55
C GLN A 45 -9.07 -13.10 -11.71
N ALA A 46 -10.10 -12.41 -12.17
CA ALA A 46 -10.07 -10.95 -12.31
C ALA A 46 -9.80 -10.24 -10.97
N THR A 47 -10.37 -10.75 -9.87
CA THR A 47 -10.12 -10.19 -8.53
C THR A 47 -8.69 -10.50 -8.06
N SER A 48 -8.21 -11.72 -8.27
CA SER A 48 -6.83 -12.10 -7.98
C SER A 48 -5.84 -11.25 -8.76
N ASP A 49 -6.07 -11.04 -10.05
CA ASP A 49 -5.22 -10.20 -10.89
C ASP A 49 -5.19 -8.73 -10.42
N ARG A 50 -6.32 -8.21 -9.97
CA ARG A 50 -6.37 -6.85 -9.41
C ARG A 50 -5.52 -6.73 -8.16
N TYR A 51 -5.60 -7.69 -7.24
CA TYR A 51 -4.76 -7.71 -6.04
C TYR A 51 -3.29 -7.91 -6.38
N TYR A 52 -3.00 -8.76 -7.35
CA TYR A 52 -1.64 -8.95 -7.87
C TYR A 52 -1.06 -7.64 -8.40
N HIS A 53 -1.78 -6.93 -9.27
CA HIS A 53 -1.29 -5.69 -9.85
C HIS A 53 -1.07 -4.60 -8.80
N ASN A 54 -1.96 -4.49 -7.80
CA ASN A 54 -1.78 -3.57 -6.70
C ASN A 54 -0.53 -3.90 -5.87
N MET A 55 -0.31 -5.18 -5.59
CA MET A 55 0.87 -5.63 -4.86
C MET A 55 2.16 -5.36 -5.62
N VAL A 56 2.22 -5.70 -6.89
CA VAL A 56 3.38 -5.45 -7.75
C VAL A 56 3.66 -3.96 -7.88
N LYS A 57 2.62 -3.14 -7.99
CA LYS A 57 2.77 -1.67 -8.04
C LYS A 57 3.50 -1.12 -6.81
N ILE A 58 3.22 -1.67 -5.64
CA ILE A 58 3.88 -1.28 -4.39
C ILE A 58 5.31 -1.86 -4.34
N LEU A 59 5.46 -3.16 -4.53
CA LEU A 59 6.74 -3.85 -4.36
C LEU A 59 7.77 -3.47 -5.43
N SER A 60 7.35 -3.18 -6.66
CA SER A 60 8.25 -2.77 -7.74
C SER A 60 8.91 -1.41 -7.51
N LYS A 61 8.43 -0.63 -6.56
CA LYS A 61 9.03 0.65 -6.15
C LYS A 61 10.13 0.48 -5.11
N LEU A 62 10.29 -0.71 -4.58
CA LEU A 62 11.30 -1.02 -3.59
C LEU A 62 12.57 -1.57 -4.26
N GLU A 63 13.72 -1.24 -3.68
CA GLU A 63 15.00 -1.81 -4.07
C GLU A 63 15.13 -3.26 -3.56
N LEU A 64 16.08 -4.03 -4.11
CA LEU A 64 16.28 -5.43 -3.71
C LEU A 64 16.54 -5.58 -2.20
N SER A 65 17.34 -4.69 -1.61
CA SER A 65 17.59 -4.68 -0.17
C SER A 65 16.32 -4.43 0.66
N GLN A 66 15.41 -3.60 0.15
CA GLN A 66 14.12 -3.32 0.79
C GLN A 66 13.14 -4.48 0.63
N LEU A 67 13.14 -5.14 -0.52
CA LEU A 67 12.37 -6.38 -0.73
C LEU A 67 12.85 -7.49 0.21
N GLN A 68 14.14 -7.57 0.50
CA GLN A 68 14.68 -8.52 1.47
C GLN A 68 14.08 -8.28 2.86
N VAL A 69 13.90 -7.01 3.28
CA VAL A 69 13.24 -6.66 4.55
C VAL A 69 11.78 -7.11 4.55
N VAL A 70 11.06 -6.96 3.42
CA VAL A 70 9.68 -7.45 3.29
C VAL A 70 9.62 -8.97 3.41
N ALA A 71 10.61 -9.67 2.87
CA ALA A 71 10.71 -11.13 2.91
C ALA A 71 11.10 -11.69 4.29
N ASP A 72 11.74 -10.89 5.12
CA ASP A 72 12.19 -11.28 6.46
C ASP A 72 11.04 -11.44 7.46
N ASP A 73 11.32 -12.02 8.62
CA ASP A 73 10.30 -12.35 9.62
C ASP A 73 9.86 -11.17 10.51
N ASN A 74 10.52 -10.00 10.42
CA ASN A 74 10.14 -8.84 11.21
C ASN A 74 8.91 -8.14 10.60
N GLU A 75 7.75 -8.31 11.24
CA GLU A 75 6.48 -7.75 10.75
C GLU A 75 6.47 -6.22 10.75
N LYS A 76 7.05 -5.56 11.75
CA LYS A 76 7.09 -4.09 11.84
C LYS A 76 7.90 -3.50 10.70
N ASP A 77 9.06 -4.06 10.42
CA ASP A 77 9.93 -3.62 9.33
C ASP A 77 9.28 -3.88 7.98
N ARG A 78 8.60 -5.01 7.83
CA ARG A 78 7.82 -5.32 6.62
C ARG A 78 6.74 -4.27 6.37
N LEU A 79 5.95 -3.94 7.38
CA LEU A 79 4.91 -2.91 7.25
C LEU A 79 5.50 -1.55 6.89
N ALA A 80 6.64 -1.18 7.47
CA ALA A 80 7.33 0.06 7.13
C ALA A 80 7.77 0.10 5.67
N MET A 81 8.31 -0.99 5.14
CA MET A 81 8.72 -1.08 3.73
C MET A 81 7.52 -1.07 2.79
N LEU A 82 6.44 -1.76 3.13
CA LEU A 82 5.20 -1.73 2.34
C LEU A 82 4.59 -0.33 2.31
N TRP A 83 4.62 0.38 3.43
CA TRP A 83 4.19 1.77 3.48
C TRP A 83 5.07 2.66 2.60
N LEU A 84 6.38 2.47 2.62
CA LEU A 84 7.30 3.19 1.76
C LEU A 84 6.99 2.95 0.26
N GLY A 85 6.78 1.71 -0.13
CA GLY A 85 6.41 1.36 -1.50
C GLY A 85 5.06 1.95 -1.90
N PHE A 86 4.10 1.94 -1.00
CA PHE A 86 2.79 2.56 -1.20
C PHE A 86 2.92 4.08 -1.42
N CYS A 87 3.69 4.77 -0.58
CA CYS A 87 3.92 6.21 -0.72
C CYS A 87 4.62 6.56 -2.04
N LYS A 88 5.59 5.75 -2.47
CA LYS A 88 6.26 5.93 -3.77
C LYS A 88 5.31 5.71 -4.95
N SER A 89 4.32 4.85 -4.80
CA SER A 89 3.33 4.53 -5.83
C SER A 89 2.19 5.55 -5.91
N PHE A 90 1.87 6.19 -4.79
CA PHE A 90 0.75 7.11 -4.67
C PHE A 90 1.18 8.40 -3.96
N PRO A 91 1.54 9.46 -4.72
CA PRO A 91 2.01 10.73 -4.14
C PRO A 91 1.09 11.34 -3.09
N PHE A 92 -0.23 11.09 -3.21
CA PHE A 92 -1.20 11.52 -2.21
C PHE A 92 -0.90 10.93 -0.81
N ALA A 93 -0.55 9.64 -0.75
CA ALA A 93 -0.19 8.98 0.51
C ALA A 93 1.14 9.51 1.07
N TYR A 94 2.09 9.81 0.19
CA TYR A 94 3.37 10.40 0.59
C TYR A 94 3.17 11.73 1.32
N GLY A 95 2.31 12.61 0.80
CA GLY A 95 2.00 13.89 1.45
C GLY A 95 1.44 13.73 2.86
N PHE A 96 0.62 12.72 3.11
CA PHE A 96 0.14 12.43 4.45
C PHE A 96 1.26 11.97 5.40
N SER A 97 2.29 11.29 4.90
CA SER A 97 3.46 10.90 5.70
C SER A 97 4.19 12.09 6.32
N GLU A 98 4.18 13.23 5.66
CA GLU A 98 4.78 14.47 6.22
C GLU A 98 4.02 14.95 7.45
N ILE A 99 2.69 14.85 7.45
CA ILE A 99 1.85 15.18 8.61
C ILE A 99 2.21 14.28 9.78
N VAL A 100 2.33 12.98 9.56
CA VAL A 100 2.74 12.01 10.60
C VAL A 100 4.13 12.36 11.14
N ALA A 101 5.09 12.67 10.27
CA ALA A 101 6.44 13.04 10.67
C ALA A 101 6.47 14.34 11.50
N ASN A 102 5.65 15.34 11.14
CA ASN A 102 5.54 16.58 11.89
C ASN A 102 4.94 16.36 13.28
N LYS A 103 3.89 15.55 13.38
CA LYS A 103 3.31 15.18 14.69
C LYS A 103 4.33 14.48 15.57
N PHE A 104 5.13 13.57 15.01
CA PHE A 104 6.19 12.90 15.75
C PHE A 104 7.24 13.88 16.28
N ARG A 105 7.68 14.84 15.47
CA ARG A 105 8.61 15.91 15.89
C ARG A 105 8.03 16.77 17.01
N ASP A 106 6.74 17.06 16.98
CA ASP A 106 6.01 17.83 17.99
C ASP A 106 5.67 17.00 19.24
N LYS A 107 6.14 15.75 19.31
CA LYS A 107 5.86 14.79 20.37
C LYS A 107 4.37 14.48 20.57
N ASP A 108 3.57 14.67 19.52
CA ASP A 108 2.19 14.22 19.45
C ASP A 108 2.17 12.85 18.75
N PHE A 109 2.13 11.78 19.53
CA PHE A 109 2.21 10.41 19.03
C PHE A 109 0.83 9.80 18.77
N GLU A 110 -0.21 10.61 18.72
CA GLU A 110 -1.57 10.17 18.44
C GLU A 110 -2.01 10.59 17.04
N LEU A 111 -2.32 9.61 16.20
CA LEU A 111 -2.91 9.85 14.87
C LEU A 111 -4.43 9.74 14.97
N ARG A 112 -5.12 10.85 14.74
CA ARG A 112 -6.58 10.93 14.85
C ARG A 112 -7.22 10.90 13.47
N THR A 113 -8.47 10.44 13.41
CA THR A 113 -9.27 10.47 12.17
C THR A 113 -9.37 11.90 11.60
N GLY A 114 -9.47 12.91 12.46
CA GLY A 114 -9.50 14.31 12.05
C GLY A 114 -8.25 14.77 11.30
N ASP A 115 -7.08 14.20 11.58
CA ASP A 115 -5.85 14.51 10.85
C ASP A 115 -5.93 14.10 9.39
N LEU A 116 -6.49 12.92 9.12
CA LEU A 116 -6.72 12.44 7.76
C LEU A 116 -7.78 13.30 7.03
N TRP A 117 -8.89 13.61 7.68
CA TRP A 117 -9.95 14.42 7.06
C TRP A 117 -9.48 15.82 6.74
N LYS A 118 -8.69 16.43 7.61
CA LYS A 118 -8.08 17.74 7.36
C LYS A 118 -7.14 17.68 6.15
N TYR A 119 -6.30 16.66 6.07
CA TYR A 119 -5.41 16.45 4.93
C TYR A 119 -6.19 16.30 3.62
N ILE A 120 -7.24 15.49 3.61
CA ILE A 120 -8.08 15.30 2.41
C ILE A 120 -8.75 16.62 2.01
N ALA A 121 -9.27 17.38 2.97
CA ALA A 121 -9.88 18.67 2.70
C ALA A 121 -8.87 19.69 2.11
N ASP A 122 -7.67 19.77 2.67
CA ASP A 122 -6.60 20.64 2.18
C ASP A 122 -6.16 20.25 0.76
N LYS A 123 -6.08 18.95 0.47
CA LYS A 123 -5.69 18.43 -0.85
C LYS A 123 -6.81 18.46 -1.89
N SER A 124 -8.06 18.58 -1.50
CA SER A 124 -9.19 18.64 -2.44
C SER A 124 -9.14 19.91 -3.33
N VAL A 125 -8.41 20.93 -2.91
CA VAL A 125 -8.14 22.12 -3.72
C VAL A 125 -7.20 21.79 -4.89
N GLU A 126 -6.21 20.92 -4.67
CA GLU A 126 -5.24 20.48 -5.69
C GLU A 126 -5.79 19.33 -6.55
N TYR A 127 -6.63 18.48 -5.97
CA TYR A 127 -7.17 17.27 -6.60
C TYR A 127 -8.69 17.27 -6.55
N GLU A 128 -9.33 17.77 -7.59
CA GLU A 128 -10.79 17.91 -7.67
C GLU A 128 -11.55 16.61 -7.39
N ASN A 129 -11.01 15.48 -7.83
CA ASN A 129 -11.63 14.18 -7.62
C ASN A 129 -11.68 13.71 -6.15
N LEU A 130 -10.97 14.36 -5.24
CA LEU A 130 -11.08 14.06 -3.81
C LEU A 130 -12.40 14.54 -3.21
N CYS A 131 -13.05 15.54 -3.80
CA CYS A 131 -14.34 16.05 -3.34
C CYS A 131 -15.45 15.00 -3.49
N ASP A 132 -15.35 14.11 -4.48
CA ASP A 132 -16.35 13.13 -4.86
C ASP A 132 -16.09 11.73 -4.28
N ILE A 133 -15.12 11.60 -3.38
CA ILE A 133 -14.80 10.32 -2.75
C ILE A 133 -15.97 9.81 -1.90
N SER A 134 -16.46 8.60 -2.20
CA SER A 134 -17.47 7.94 -1.40
C SER A 134 -16.96 7.59 0.01
N ASN A 135 -17.86 7.48 0.99
CA ASN A 135 -17.50 7.10 2.35
C ASN A 135 -16.79 5.73 2.41
N SER A 136 -17.18 4.79 1.56
CA SER A 136 -16.52 3.47 1.45
C SER A 136 -15.07 3.61 1.02
N LEU A 137 -14.79 4.43 0.01
CA LEU A 137 -13.43 4.66 -0.48
C LEU A 137 -12.59 5.43 0.54
N ARG A 138 -13.17 6.39 1.24
CA ARG A 138 -12.51 7.11 2.33
C ARG A 138 -12.06 6.16 3.44
N SER A 139 -12.93 5.23 3.83
CA SER A 139 -12.60 4.20 4.83
C SER A 139 -11.46 3.30 4.37
N LYS A 140 -11.44 2.91 3.09
CA LYS A 140 -10.35 2.11 2.50
C LYS A 140 -9.02 2.85 2.51
N VAL A 141 -9.01 4.12 2.11
CA VAL A 141 -7.81 4.97 2.16
C VAL A 141 -7.31 5.09 3.60
N LYS A 142 -8.20 5.34 4.53
CA LYS A 142 -7.89 5.41 5.97
C LYS A 142 -7.26 4.11 6.49
N SER A 143 -7.72 2.96 6.06
CA SER A 143 -7.20 1.66 6.52
C SER A 143 -5.77 1.38 6.07
N VAL A 144 -5.27 2.09 5.06
CA VAL A 144 -3.91 1.95 4.52
C VAL A 144 -2.97 2.99 5.10
N ILE A 145 -3.46 4.18 5.35
CA ILE A 145 -2.72 5.28 5.97
C ILE A 145 -2.75 5.15 7.48
#